data_d9f079523011a09a7e5d58ef5b45965d
#
_entry.id   d9f079523011a09a7e5d58ef5b45965d
#
_cell.length_a   1.000
_cell.length_b   1.000
_cell.length_c   1.000
_cell.angle_alpha   90.00
_cell.angle_beta   90.00
_cell.angle_gamma   90.00
#
_symmetry.space_group_name_H-M   'P 1'
#
loop_
_entity.id
_entity.type
_entity.pdbx_description
1 polymer ?
#
loop_
_entity_poly.entity_id
_entity_poly.type
_entity_poly.pdbx_seq_one_letter_code
_entity_poly.pdbx_strand_id
1 'polypeptide(L)'
;YTEENTLSLHDALPIYEAQLASIRTSRVKAMDETPIKAGRAGPGKMKACYFWPVYGELHEICFPFFESRAHSNVEKVLGLKPTEGGVLLSDGYGAYETYASKTGLTHAQCWTHCRREFINAEAVEPELAARALEFIGALYAVEAKIRDDKLKGEAKREYRLDHARPIVAAFFTWVQERLDAQGLLPSNPLTKALIYAHKRRAALEVFLADPDVPIDTNHLERALRPIPLGRKNWMFSWTELGAQHVGVVQSLIATCRLHELDPYDYLVDVLQRVGQHPAADVAQLTPRLWKQNFGKTPLRSDISKRTS
;
A
#
# COMPACT_ATOMS: atom_id res chain seq x y z
N TYR A 1 7.71 -0.91 43.63
CA TYR A 1 7.33 -0.67 42.22
C TYR A 1 7.64 -1.96 41.50
N THR A 2 6.67 -2.79 41.28
CA THR A 2 6.72 -3.99 40.48
C THR A 2 6.95 -3.59 39.03
N GLU A 3 7.89 -4.25 38.35
CA GLU A 3 8.13 -4.19 36.90
C GLU A 3 6.96 -4.81 36.14
N GLU A 4 5.75 -4.34 36.39
CA GLU A 4 4.56 -4.84 35.75
C GLU A 4 4.34 -4.14 34.43
N ASN A 5 4.67 -4.84 33.34
CA ASN A 5 4.06 -4.71 32.01
C ASN A 5 4.06 -3.29 31.39
N THR A 6 5.19 -2.64 31.35
CA THR A 6 5.41 -1.65 30.30
C THR A 6 5.61 -2.40 29.01
N LEU A 7 4.70 -2.24 28.05
CA LEU A 7 4.91 -2.71 26.70
C LEU A 7 6.22 -2.14 26.20
N SER A 8 7.23 -2.96 26.20
CA SER A 8 8.44 -2.65 25.47
C SER A 8 8.12 -2.83 23.99
N LEU A 9 8.42 -1.84 23.17
CA LEU A 9 8.34 -1.99 21.71
C LEU A 9 9.20 -3.15 21.20
N HIS A 10 10.14 -3.61 22.00
CA HIS A 10 10.88 -4.86 21.76
C HIS A 10 9.95 -6.06 21.64
N ASP A 11 8.80 -6.08 22.34
CA ASP A 11 7.85 -7.18 22.29
C ASP A 11 6.99 -7.14 21.01
N ALA A 12 6.73 -5.95 20.46
CA ALA A 12 5.97 -5.79 19.23
C ALA A 12 6.81 -6.04 17.97
N LEU A 13 8.13 -5.87 18.04
CA LEU A 13 9.01 -5.99 16.88
C LEU A 13 9.02 -7.39 16.25
N PRO A 14 9.14 -8.51 17.01
CA PRO A 14 9.06 -9.85 16.44
C PRO A 14 7.71 -10.12 15.74
N ILE A 15 6.61 -9.61 16.29
CA ILE A 15 5.27 -9.74 15.67
C ILE A 15 5.20 -8.98 14.36
N TYR A 16 5.74 -7.75 14.34
CA TYR A 16 5.86 -6.94 13.12
C TYR A 16 6.72 -7.63 12.06
N GLU A 17 7.86 -8.21 12.45
CA GLU A 17 8.75 -8.93 11.54
C GLU A 17 8.08 -10.17 10.95
N ALA A 18 7.33 -10.92 11.77
CA ALA A 18 6.53 -12.05 11.32
C ALA A 18 5.44 -11.63 10.33
N GLN A 19 4.77 -10.49 10.57
CA GLN A 19 3.80 -9.92 9.64
C GLN A 19 4.45 -9.48 8.32
N LEU A 20 5.60 -8.82 8.37
CA LEU A 20 6.35 -8.44 7.17
C LEU A 20 6.82 -9.67 6.39
N ALA A 21 7.26 -10.73 7.08
CA ALA A 21 7.61 -12.00 6.45
C ALA A 21 6.40 -12.64 5.74
N SER A 22 5.21 -12.61 6.35
CA SER A 22 3.95 -13.04 5.72
C SER A 22 3.65 -12.23 4.45
N ILE A 23 3.76 -10.91 4.50
CA ILE A 23 3.55 -10.04 3.32
C ILE A 23 4.54 -10.37 2.21
N ARG A 24 5.80 -10.65 2.54
CA ARG A 24 6.83 -11.02 1.55
C ARG A 24 6.48 -12.29 0.76
N THR A 25 5.74 -13.22 1.34
CA THR A 25 5.28 -14.45 0.66
C THR A 25 4.07 -14.24 -0.24
N SER A 26 3.34 -13.13 -0.11
CA SER A 26 2.22 -12.80 -0.99
C SER A 26 2.65 -12.77 -2.44
N ARG A 27 1.81 -13.26 -3.35
CA ARG A 27 2.05 -13.20 -4.80
C ARG A 27 1.84 -11.77 -5.32
N VAL A 28 0.73 -11.14 -4.99
CA VAL A 28 0.46 -9.73 -5.32
C VAL A 28 0.74 -8.87 -4.10
N LYS A 29 1.59 -7.87 -4.29
CA LYS A 29 1.94 -6.87 -3.27
C LYS A 29 1.69 -5.47 -3.80
N ALA A 30 1.18 -4.59 -2.95
CA ALA A 30 1.15 -3.16 -3.26
C ALA A 30 2.15 -2.42 -2.38
N MET A 31 2.83 -1.42 -2.94
CA MET A 31 3.83 -0.63 -2.22
C MET A 31 3.76 0.83 -2.63
N ASP A 32 4.05 1.71 -1.68
CA ASP A 32 4.09 3.15 -1.85
C ASP A 32 5.13 3.74 -0.88
N GLU A 33 5.42 5.03 -0.92
CA GLU A 33 6.20 5.72 0.09
C GLU A 33 5.55 7.04 0.49
N THR A 34 5.66 7.39 1.77
CA THR A 34 5.15 8.66 2.29
C THR A 34 6.20 9.37 3.14
N PRO A 35 6.43 10.68 2.91
CA PRO A 35 7.43 11.42 3.65
C PRO A 35 6.98 11.67 5.09
N ILE A 36 7.96 11.67 6.00
CA ILE A 36 7.84 12.08 7.38
C ILE A 36 9.09 12.86 7.79
N LYS A 37 8.95 13.79 8.73
CA LYS A 37 10.08 14.43 9.38
C LYS A 37 10.44 13.66 10.65
N ALA A 38 11.70 13.16 10.75
CA ALA A 38 12.16 12.41 11.93
C ALA A 38 13.64 12.67 12.21
N GLY A 39 13.98 12.81 13.50
CA GLY A 39 15.35 13.12 13.93
C GLY A 39 15.83 14.51 13.53
N ARG A 40 16.90 14.95 14.14
CA ARG A 40 17.48 16.29 13.91
C ARG A 40 18.50 16.27 12.76
N ALA A 41 18.34 17.18 11.81
CA ALA A 41 19.34 17.46 10.76
C ALA A 41 20.28 18.62 11.13
N GLY A 42 19.95 19.38 12.20
CA GLY A 42 20.68 20.56 12.69
C GLY A 42 19.75 21.45 13.52
N PRO A 43 20.25 22.62 14.01
CA PRO A 43 19.42 23.56 14.76
C PRO A 43 18.15 23.96 13.99
N GLY A 44 16.98 23.71 14.58
CA GLY A 44 15.67 24.03 13.98
C GLY A 44 15.29 23.24 12.73
N LYS A 45 16.05 22.19 12.33
CA LYS A 45 15.78 21.40 11.14
C LYS A 45 15.62 19.92 11.48
N MET A 46 14.61 19.29 10.86
CA MET A 46 14.35 17.86 10.95
C MET A 46 14.75 17.18 9.63
N LYS A 47 15.23 15.92 9.72
CA LYS A 47 15.52 15.10 8.53
C LYS A 47 14.25 14.78 7.77
N ALA A 48 14.33 14.74 6.45
CA ALA A 48 13.27 14.19 5.59
C ALA A 48 13.46 12.67 5.49
N CYS A 49 12.58 11.94 6.11
CA CYS A 49 12.55 10.47 6.14
C CYS A 49 11.28 9.95 5.50
N TYR A 50 11.12 8.62 5.39
CA TYR A 50 10.02 8.00 4.67
C TYR A 50 9.54 6.74 5.37
N PHE A 51 8.21 6.56 5.41
CA PHE A 51 7.62 5.23 5.53
C PHE A 51 7.44 4.63 4.13
N TRP A 52 7.63 3.33 4.05
CA TRP A 52 7.49 2.54 2.84
C TRP A 52 6.42 1.46 3.04
N PRO A 53 5.12 1.86 3.10
CA PRO A 53 4.06 0.90 3.33
C PRO A 53 4.06 -0.19 2.26
N VAL A 54 3.91 -1.43 2.72
CA VAL A 54 3.75 -2.61 1.89
C VAL A 54 2.53 -3.39 2.34
N TYR A 55 1.68 -3.75 1.37
CA TYR A 55 0.41 -4.44 1.58
C TYR A 55 0.43 -5.78 0.87
N GLY A 56 -0.01 -6.85 1.54
CA GLY A 56 -0.07 -8.22 1.02
C GLY A 56 -1.50 -8.72 0.79
N GLU A 57 -1.63 -9.81 0.06
CA GLU A 57 -2.91 -10.45 -0.32
C GLU A 57 -3.78 -10.84 0.88
N LEU A 58 -3.15 -11.15 2.02
CA LEU A 58 -3.86 -11.56 3.24
C LEU A 58 -4.39 -10.37 4.06
N HIS A 59 -4.50 -9.19 3.43
CA HIS A 59 -4.93 -7.95 4.09
C HIS A 59 -4.06 -7.59 5.30
N GLU A 60 -2.77 -7.74 5.15
CA GLU A 60 -1.75 -7.32 6.09
C GLU A 60 -0.98 -6.14 5.53
N ILE A 61 -0.61 -5.16 6.38
CA ILE A 61 0.17 -3.99 5.99
C ILE A 61 1.28 -3.71 6.99
N CYS A 62 2.48 -3.44 6.50
CA CYS A 62 3.60 -2.95 7.31
C CYS A 62 4.06 -1.57 6.83
N PHE A 63 4.58 -0.78 7.77
CA PHE A 63 5.12 0.57 7.55
C PHE A 63 6.62 0.64 7.88
N PRO A 64 7.52 0.00 7.09
CA PRO A 64 8.95 0.13 7.28
C PRO A 64 9.40 1.58 7.20
N PHE A 65 10.31 2.00 8.08
CA PHE A 65 10.85 3.35 8.14
C PHE A 65 12.27 3.39 7.61
N PHE A 66 12.58 4.40 6.78
CA PHE A 66 13.95 4.67 6.31
C PHE A 66 14.24 6.17 6.28
N GLU A 67 15.50 6.51 6.49
CA GLU A 67 15.97 7.90 6.50
C GLU A 67 16.08 8.52 5.10
N SER A 68 15.80 7.78 4.04
CA SER A 68 15.93 8.26 2.66
C SER A 68 14.86 7.66 1.74
N ARG A 69 14.72 8.25 0.55
CA ARG A 69 13.92 7.73 -0.56
C ARG A 69 14.80 6.91 -1.54
N ALA A 70 15.81 6.20 -1.04
CA ALA A 70 16.71 5.44 -1.90
C ALA A 70 16.02 4.20 -2.50
N HIS A 71 16.33 3.88 -3.76
CA HIS A 71 15.82 2.71 -4.48
C HIS A 71 16.09 1.39 -3.74
N SER A 72 17.24 1.28 -3.05
CA SER A 72 17.60 0.11 -2.25
C SER A 72 16.64 -0.20 -1.09
N ASN A 73 15.80 0.75 -0.70
CA ASN A 73 14.83 0.52 0.36
C ASN A 73 13.73 -0.45 -0.07
N VAL A 74 13.35 -0.47 -1.35
CA VAL A 74 12.42 -1.48 -1.89
C VAL A 74 12.97 -2.89 -1.67
N GLU A 75 14.26 -3.10 -1.95
CA GLU A 75 14.93 -4.39 -1.71
C GLU A 75 14.97 -4.77 -0.22
N LYS A 76 15.22 -3.81 0.66
CA LYS A 76 15.21 -4.05 2.11
C LYS A 76 13.83 -4.46 2.62
N VAL A 77 12.76 -3.85 2.07
CA VAL A 77 11.39 -4.17 2.43
C VAL A 77 10.97 -5.52 1.86
N LEU A 78 11.16 -5.77 0.58
CA LEU A 78 10.62 -6.94 -0.12
C LEU A 78 11.56 -8.15 -0.13
N GLY A 79 12.87 -7.94 0.07
CA GLY A 79 13.91 -8.96 -0.09
C GLY A 79 14.29 -9.15 -1.57
N LEU A 80 15.28 -10.02 -1.81
CA LEU A 80 15.81 -10.31 -3.15
C LEU A 80 15.25 -11.60 -3.78
N LYS A 81 14.48 -12.37 -3.01
CA LYS A 81 13.86 -13.62 -3.48
C LYS A 81 12.37 -13.36 -3.68
N PRO A 82 11.91 -13.03 -4.90
CA PRO A 82 10.51 -12.80 -5.15
C PRO A 82 9.72 -14.11 -5.11
N THR A 83 8.43 -14.01 -4.84
CA THR A 83 7.48 -15.10 -5.00
C THR A 83 7.33 -15.40 -6.50
N GLU A 84 7.30 -16.66 -6.89
CA GLU A 84 7.09 -17.08 -8.28
C GLU A 84 5.77 -16.50 -8.83
N GLY A 85 5.80 -15.98 -10.06
CA GLY A 85 4.66 -15.28 -10.66
C GLY A 85 4.23 -14.03 -9.91
N GLY A 86 5.12 -13.48 -9.07
CA GLY A 86 4.80 -12.34 -8.22
C GLY A 86 4.56 -11.04 -8.98
N VAL A 87 3.66 -10.22 -8.45
CA VAL A 87 3.31 -8.90 -8.99
C VAL A 87 3.53 -7.84 -7.92
N LEU A 88 4.19 -6.75 -8.31
CA LEU A 88 4.32 -5.53 -7.50
C LEU A 88 3.46 -4.42 -8.11
N LEU A 89 2.41 -4.02 -7.41
CA LEU A 89 1.55 -2.89 -7.78
C LEU A 89 2.04 -1.62 -7.08
N SER A 90 2.33 -0.57 -7.84
CA SER A 90 2.81 0.70 -7.28
C SER A 90 2.43 1.90 -8.15
N ASP A 91 2.93 3.07 -7.77
CA ASP A 91 2.91 4.28 -8.60
C ASP A 91 4.02 4.25 -9.69
N GLY A 92 4.23 5.38 -10.35
CA GLY A 92 5.24 5.55 -11.38
C GLY A 92 6.67 5.82 -10.89
N TYR A 93 6.99 5.65 -9.60
CA TYR A 93 8.33 5.89 -9.09
C TYR A 93 9.32 4.82 -9.58
N GLY A 94 10.42 5.25 -10.20
CA GLY A 94 11.38 4.36 -10.90
C GLY A 94 12.06 3.31 -10.02
N ALA A 95 12.03 3.45 -8.69
CA ALA A 95 12.59 2.45 -7.78
C ALA A 95 11.87 1.10 -7.90
N TYR A 96 10.55 1.12 -8.06
CA TYR A 96 9.73 -0.10 -8.20
C TYR A 96 9.99 -0.81 -9.52
N GLU A 97 10.09 -0.06 -10.62
CA GLU A 97 10.44 -0.62 -11.93
C GLU A 97 11.84 -1.24 -11.93
N THR A 98 12.82 -0.56 -11.33
CA THR A 98 14.19 -1.07 -11.18
C THR A 98 14.21 -2.38 -10.38
N TYR A 99 13.46 -2.41 -9.27
CA TYR A 99 13.36 -3.61 -8.44
C TYR A 99 12.68 -4.76 -9.17
N ALA A 100 11.55 -4.52 -9.83
CA ALA A 100 10.81 -5.53 -10.59
C ALA A 100 11.67 -6.12 -11.71
N SER A 101 12.37 -5.27 -12.47
CA SER A 101 13.30 -5.72 -13.53
C SER A 101 14.45 -6.57 -12.97
N LYS A 102 15.00 -6.19 -11.81
CA LYS A 102 16.10 -6.93 -11.17
C LYS A 102 15.68 -8.31 -10.65
N THR A 103 14.45 -8.42 -10.17
CA THR A 103 13.93 -9.62 -9.51
C THR A 103 13.07 -10.52 -10.40
N GLY A 104 12.70 -10.05 -11.59
CA GLY A 104 11.80 -10.77 -12.50
C GLY A 104 10.33 -10.70 -12.10
N LEU A 105 9.95 -9.83 -11.14
CA LEU A 105 8.55 -9.58 -10.81
C LEU A 105 7.84 -8.82 -11.92
N THR A 106 6.56 -9.11 -12.11
CA THR A 106 5.69 -8.28 -12.95
C THR A 106 5.41 -6.96 -12.23
N HIS A 107 5.73 -5.84 -12.87
CA HIS A 107 5.38 -4.52 -12.36
C HIS A 107 4.00 -4.12 -12.88
N ALA A 108 3.03 -3.98 -11.98
CA ALA A 108 1.71 -3.40 -12.26
C ALA A 108 1.68 -1.95 -11.77
N GLN A 109 0.94 -1.09 -12.48
CA GLN A 109 0.82 0.32 -12.11
C GLN A 109 -0.62 0.76 -11.88
N CYS A 110 -0.76 1.75 -11.03
CA CYS A 110 -2.01 2.24 -10.47
C CYS A 110 -2.72 3.22 -11.43
N TRP A 111 -3.96 2.91 -11.83
CA TRP A 111 -4.78 3.81 -12.64
C TRP A 111 -5.20 5.09 -11.91
N THR A 112 -5.27 5.11 -10.58
CA THR A 112 -5.51 6.36 -9.82
C THR A 112 -4.38 7.36 -10.04
N HIS A 113 -3.13 6.92 -10.10
CA HIS A 113 -1.99 7.80 -10.39
C HIS A 113 -2.03 8.30 -11.85
N CYS A 114 -2.35 7.43 -12.80
CA CYS A 114 -2.60 7.85 -14.19
C CYS A 114 -3.72 8.88 -14.26
N ARG A 115 -4.85 8.67 -13.58
CA ARG A 115 -5.97 9.61 -13.49
C ARG A 115 -5.55 10.98 -12.95
N ARG A 116 -4.69 11.00 -11.91
CA ARG A 116 -4.19 12.25 -11.30
C ARG A 116 -3.45 13.13 -12.30
N GLU A 117 -2.67 12.53 -13.19
CA GLU A 117 -1.96 13.30 -14.24
C GLU A 117 -2.94 14.04 -15.17
N PHE A 118 -4.06 13.42 -15.55
CA PHE A 118 -5.07 14.07 -16.36
C PHE A 118 -5.87 15.12 -15.58
N ILE A 119 -6.14 14.93 -14.29
CA ILE A 119 -6.73 15.97 -13.43
C ILE A 119 -5.82 17.21 -13.38
N ASN A 120 -4.51 17.03 -13.28
CA ASN A 120 -3.56 18.15 -13.29
C ASN A 120 -3.57 18.92 -14.62
N ALA A 121 -4.08 18.33 -15.70
CA ALA A 121 -4.19 18.95 -17.01
C ALA A 121 -5.53 19.71 -17.23
N GLU A 122 -6.56 19.48 -16.38
CA GLU A 122 -7.91 20.07 -16.57
C GLU A 122 -7.91 21.59 -16.65
N ALA A 123 -7.04 22.27 -15.90
CA ALA A 123 -6.97 23.73 -15.88
C ALA A 123 -6.44 24.33 -17.20
N VAL A 124 -5.70 23.54 -18.00
CA VAL A 124 -5.05 23.99 -19.24
C VAL A 124 -5.73 23.44 -20.48
N GLU A 125 -6.14 22.17 -20.42
CA GLU A 125 -6.75 21.42 -21.54
C GLU A 125 -8.03 20.72 -21.08
N PRO A 126 -9.10 21.43 -20.70
CA PRO A 126 -10.28 20.88 -20.04
C PRO A 126 -10.99 19.80 -20.86
N GLU A 127 -11.19 20.00 -22.15
CA GLU A 127 -11.91 19.07 -23.02
C GLU A 127 -11.15 17.75 -23.21
N LEU A 128 -9.84 17.83 -23.46
CA LEU A 128 -9.02 16.65 -23.67
C LEU A 128 -8.78 15.90 -22.35
N ALA A 129 -8.60 16.62 -21.25
CA ALA A 129 -8.52 16.02 -19.93
C ALA A 129 -9.83 15.32 -19.55
N ALA A 130 -10.98 15.94 -19.76
CA ALA A 130 -12.29 15.33 -19.54
C ALA A 130 -12.46 14.03 -20.34
N ARG A 131 -12.02 14.01 -21.60
CA ARG A 131 -12.08 12.80 -22.44
C ARG A 131 -11.26 11.65 -21.86
N ALA A 132 -10.06 11.91 -21.36
CA ALA A 132 -9.25 10.89 -20.69
C ALA A 132 -9.93 10.38 -19.41
N LEU A 133 -10.52 11.29 -18.64
CA LEU A 133 -11.22 10.97 -17.38
C LEU A 133 -12.50 10.16 -17.62
N GLU A 134 -13.19 10.34 -18.76
CA GLU A 134 -14.32 9.50 -19.18
C GLU A 134 -13.88 8.03 -19.38
N PHE A 135 -12.79 7.78 -20.11
CA PHE A 135 -12.26 6.43 -20.28
C PHE A 135 -11.90 5.79 -18.93
N ILE A 136 -11.19 6.52 -18.07
CA ILE A 136 -10.79 6.02 -16.77
C ILE A 136 -12.04 5.79 -15.87
N GLY A 137 -13.02 6.69 -15.92
CA GLY A 137 -14.30 6.55 -15.23
C GLY A 137 -15.06 5.27 -15.66
N ALA A 138 -15.06 4.97 -16.95
CA ALA A 138 -15.67 3.75 -17.48
C ALA A 138 -14.95 2.48 -16.94
N LEU A 139 -13.62 2.48 -16.80
CA LEU A 139 -12.88 1.38 -16.17
C LEU A 139 -13.30 1.17 -14.71
N TYR A 140 -13.47 2.24 -13.96
CA TYR A 140 -13.94 2.15 -12.56
C TYR A 140 -15.38 1.68 -12.46
N ALA A 141 -16.23 1.97 -13.45
CA ALA A 141 -17.59 1.42 -13.51
C ALA A 141 -17.57 -0.10 -13.72
N VAL A 142 -16.67 -0.63 -14.56
CA VAL A 142 -16.47 -2.08 -14.72
C VAL A 142 -16.03 -2.71 -13.39
N GLU A 143 -15.06 -2.12 -12.69
CA GLU A 143 -14.59 -2.62 -11.38
C GLU A 143 -15.68 -2.50 -10.29
N ALA A 144 -16.56 -1.50 -10.36
CA ALA A 144 -17.73 -1.40 -9.48
C ALA A 144 -18.69 -2.59 -9.71
N LYS A 145 -19.01 -2.89 -10.96
CA LYS A 145 -19.86 -4.03 -11.30
C LYS A 145 -19.28 -5.37 -10.85
N ILE A 146 -17.96 -5.58 -11.04
CA ILE A 146 -17.25 -6.76 -10.54
C ILE A 146 -17.41 -6.91 -9.02
N ARG A 147 -17.33 -5.79 -8.28
CA ARG A 147 -17.52 -5.78 -6.81
C ARG A 147 -18.95 -6.11 -6.42
N ASP A 148 -19.93 -5.48 -7.07
CA ASP A 148 -21.36 -5.64 -6.78
C ASP A 148 -21.81 -7.07 -7.05
N ASP A 149 -21.34 -7.66 -8.16
CA ASP A 149 -21.62 -9.05 -8.54
C ASP A 149 -20.71 -10.06 -7.83
N LYS A 150 -19.74 -9.58 -7.02
CA LYS A 150 -18.78 -10.41 -6.24
C LYS A 150 -17.98 -11.37 -7.12
N LEU A 151 -17.65 -10.98 -8.35
CA LEU A 151 -16.88 -11.80 -9.28
C LEU A 151 -15.45 -11.99 -8.78
N LYS A 152 -14.93 -13.23 -8.90
CA LYS A 152 -13.58 -13.62 -8.46
C LYS A 152 -12.94 -14.58 -9.46
N GLY A 153 -11.62 -14.71 -9.38
CA GLY A 153 -10.85 -15.66 -10.19
C GLY A 153 -11.16 -15.52 -11.69
N GLU A 154 -11.38 -16.61 -12.37
CA GLU A 154 -11.58 -16.64 -13.82
C GLU A 154 -12.78 -15.80 -14.27
N ALA A 155 -13.92 -15.84 -13.57
CA ALA A 155 -15.09 -15.03 -13.93
C ALA A 155 -14.79 -13.52 -13.89
N LYS A 156 -13.97 -13.07 -12.94
CA LYS A 156 -13.49 -11.68 -12.89
C LYS A 156 -12.57 -11.36 -14.06
N ARG A 157 -11.67 -12.28 -14.42
CA ARG A 157 -10.76 -12.11 -15.55
C ARG A 157 -11.52 -12.01 -16.86
N GLU A 158 -12.43 -12.92 -17.13
CA GLU A 158 -13.30 -12.90 -18.32
C GLU A 158 -14.07 -11.58 -18.42
N TYR A 159 -14.72 -11.17 -17.33
CA TYR A 159 -15.49 -9.92 -17.30
C TYR A 159 -14.60 -8.70 -17.61
N ARG A 160 -13.38 -8.64 -17.11
CA ARG A 160 -12.39 -7.58 -17.46
C ARG A 160 -11.98 -7.65 -18.93
N LEU A 161 -11.77 -8.84 -19.48
CA LEU A 161 -11.42 -9.00 -20.89
C LEU A 161 -12.56 -8.57 -21.82
N ASP A 162 -13.80 -8.82 -21.44
CA ASP A 162 -14.96 -8.45 -22.26
C ASP A 162 -15.31 -6.96 -22.14
N HIS A 163 -15.20 -6.37 -20.95
CA HIS A 163 -15.70 -5.02 -20.70
C HIS A 163 -14.59 -3.97 -20.47
N ALA A 164 -13.50 -4.30 -19.79
CA ALA A 164 -12.43 -3.32 -19.52
C ALA A 164 -11.40 -3.25 -20.66
N ARG A 165 -11.02 -4.39 -21.26
CA ARG A 165 -10.01 -4.41 -22.34
C ARG A 165 -10.37 -3.52 -23.55
N PRO A 166 -11.61 -3.49 -24.05
CA PRO A 166 -11.96 -2.57 -25.14
C PRO A 166 -11.80 -1.09 -24.75
N ILE A 167 -12.12 -0.74 -23.50
CA ILE A 167 -11.97 0.64 -23.00
C ILE A 167 -10.48 1.00 -22.91
N VAL A 168 -9.63 0.09 -22.38
CA VAL A 168 -8.18 0.29 -22.31
C VAL A 168 -7.59 0.44 -23.71
N ALA A 169 -8.00 -0.40 -24.66
CA ALA A 169 -7.55 -0.30 -26.06
C ALA A 169 -7.93 1.05 -26.69
N ALA A 170 -9.18 1.49 -26.54
CA ALA A 170 -9.64 2.78 -27.03
C ALA A 170 -8.90 3.95 -26.37
N PHE A 171 -8.67 3.89 -25.07
CA PHE A 171 -7.88 4.90 -24.34
C PHE A 171 -6.46 5.02 -24.90
N PHE A 172 -5.74 3.92 -25.10
CA PHE A 172 -4.36 3.98 -25.61
C PHE A 172 -4.29 4.34 -27.09
N THR A 173 -5.29 4.00 -27.89
CA THR A 173 -5.42 4.51 -29.28
C THR A 173 -5.57 6.03 -29.25
N TRP A 174 -6.48 6.56 -28.43
CA TRP A 174 -6.66 8.00 -28.27
C TRP A 174 -5.39 8.68 -27.73
N VAL A 175 -4.70 8.10 -26.75
CA VAL A 175 -3.41 8.64 -26.24
C VAL A 175 -2.39 8.75 -27.36
N GLN A 176 -2.25 7.72 -28.19
CA GLN A 176 -1.32 7.71 -29.32
C GLN A 176 -1.68 8.79 -30.36
N GLU A 177 -2.96 8.89 -30.76
CA GLU A 177 -3.44 9.91 -31.68
C GLU A 177 -3.14 11.34 -31.19
N ARG A 178 -3.28 11.59 -29.89
CA ARG A 178 -2.97 12.91 -29.31
C ARG A 178 -1.47 13.19 -29.28
N LEU A 179 -0.63 12.19 -29.03
CA LEU A 179 0.83 12.33 -29.09
C LEU A 179 1.31 12.60 -30.54
N ASP A 180 0.71 11.91 -31.52
CA ASP A 180 1.08 12.04 -32.94
C ASP A 180 0.62 13.38 -33.54
N ALA A 181 -0.44 13.98 -33.01
CA ALA A 181 -0.97 15.24 -33.48
C ALA A 181 -0.04 16.45 -33.26
N GLN A 182 1.01 16.34 -32.47
CA GLN A 182 2.11 17.30 -32.24
C GLN A 182 1.70 18.76 -31.96
N GLY A 183 0.46 18.98 -31.52
CA GLY A 183 -0.07 20.33 -31.29
C GLY A 183 0.31 20.92 -29.91
N LEU A 184 0.87 20.13 -28.99
CA LEU A 184 1.12 20.56 -27.61
C LEU A 184 2.60 20.61 -27.29
N LEU A 185 3.02 21.60 -26.51
CA LEU A 185 4.39 21.71 -26.03
C LEU A 185 4.73 20.55 -25.05
N PRO A 186 6.00 20.11 -24.99
CA PRO A 186 6.43 19.09 -24.01
C PRO A 186 6.20 19.50 -22.55
N SER A 187 6.17 20.80 -22.25
CA SER A 187 5.90 21.36 -20.92
C SER A 187 4.42 21.35 -20.54
N ASN A 188 3.50 21.19 -21.52
CA ASN A 188 2.06 21.18 -21.29
C ASN A 188 1.67 20.02 -20.35
N PRO A 189 0.84 20.25 -19.32
CA PRO A 189 0.40 19.21 -18.39
C PRO A 189 -0.26 18.02 -19.08
N LEU A 190 -1.05 18.25 -20.15
CA LEU A 190 -1.69 17.16 -20.91
C LEU A 190 -0.63 16.29 -21.62
N THR A 191 0.37 16.91 -22.25
CA THR A 191 1.48 16.15 -22.88
C THR A 191 2.18 15.27 -21.86
N LYS A 192 2.43 15.77 -20.65
CA LYS A 192 3.02 14.99 -19.56
C LYS A 192 2.13 13.82 -19.16
N ALA A 193 0.81 14.02 -19.04
CA ALA A 193 -0.16 12.98 -18.72
C ALA A 193 -0.22 11.89 -19.82
N LEU A 194 -0.24 12.30 -21.08
CA LEU A 194 -0.23 11.39 -22.23
C LEU A 194 1.06 10.52 -22.25
N ILE A 195 2.22 11.18 -22.09
CA ILE A 195 3.53 10.48 -22.02
C ILE A 195 3.59 9.57 -20.81
N TYR A 196 3.06 10.00 -19.66
CA TYR A 196 2.99 9.17 -18.45
C TYR A 196 2.22 7.88 -18.72
N ALA A 197 1.00 7.99 -19.28
CA ALA A 197 0.17 6.84 -19.62
C ALA A 197 0.83 5.95 -20.68
N HIS A 198 1.29 6.55 -21.80
CA HIS A 198 1.90 5.81 -22.91
C HIS A 198 3.09 4.95 -22.48
N LYS A 199 4.03 5.52 -21.73
CA LYS A 199 5.22 4.80 -21.23
C LYS A 199 4.88 3.65 -20.29
N ARG A 200 3.70 3.68 -19.67
CA ARG A 200 3.28 2.72 -18.63
C ARG A 200 2.21 1.76 -19.10
N ARG A 201 1.91 1.75 -20.39
CA ARG A 201 0.83 0.93 -20.97
C ARG A 201 0.88 -0.50 -20.51
N ALA A 202 1.99 -1.20 -20.69
CA ALA A 202 2.12 -2.60 -20.31
C ALA A 202 1.84 -2.84 -18.82
N ALA A 203 2.35 -1.97 -17.95
CA ALA A 203 2.14 -2.08 -16.50
C ALA A 203 0.71 -1.70 -16.06
N LEU A 204 0.04 -0.79 -16.77
CA LEU A 204 -1.36 -0.44 -16.56
C LEU A 204 -2.32 -1.52 -17.08
N GLU A 205 -1.91 -2.37 -18.02
CA GLU A 205 -2.71 -3.46 -18.58
C GLU A 205 -2.64 -4.77 -17.76
N VAL A 206 -1.70 -4.91 -16.81
CA VAL A 206 -1.49 -6.15 -16.03
C VAL A 206 -2.78 -6.65 -15.37
N PHE A 207 -3.59 -5.75 -14.80
CA PHE A 207 -4.83 -6.11 -14.10
C PHE A 207 -5.86 -6.81 -15.02
N LEU A 208 -5.79 -6.63 -16.33
CA LEU A 208 -6.70 -7.26 -17.29
C LEU A 208 -6.51 -8.79 -17.35
N ALA A 209 -5.26 -9.23 -17.29
CA ALA A 209 -4.91 -10.64 -17.41
C ALA A 209 -4.91 -11.36 -16.06
N ASP A 210 -4.66 -10.64 -14.97
CA ASP A 210 -4.54 -11.20 -13.63
C ASP A 210 -5.68 -10.71 -12.73
N PRO A 211 -6.63 -11.59 -12.36
CA PRO A 211 -7.80 -11.22 -11.56
C PRO A 211 -7.46 -10.78 -10.13
N ASP A 212 -6.31 -11.21 -9.59
CA ASP A 212 -5.91 -10.86 -8.23
C ASP A 212 -5.22 -9.50 -8.16
N VAL A 213 -4.76 -8.96 -9.30
CA VAL A 213 -4.18 -7.62 -9.37
C VAL A 213 -5.28 -6.56 -9.36
N PRO A 214 -5.30 -5.66 -8.35
CA PRO A 214 -6.22 -4.52 -8.35
C PRO A 214 -5.90 -3.52 -9.46
N ILE A 215 -6.91 -2.77 -9.91
CA ILE A 215 -6.73 -1.67 -10.87
C ILE A 215 -5.93 -0.51 -10.26
N ASP A 216 -5.94 -0.36 -8.94
CA ASP A 216 -5.31 0.74 -8.23
C ASP A 216 -4.78 0.36 -6.84
N THR A 217 -4.07 1.29 -6.20
CA THR A 217 -3.53 1.18 -4.85
C THR A 217 -4.43 1.81 -3.78
N ASN A 218 -5.69 2.10 -4.06
CA ASN A 218 -6.60 2.77 -3.12
C ASN A 218 -6.78 2.02 -1.79
N HIS A 219 -6.67 0.69 -1.78
CA HIS A 219 -6.70 -0.12 -0.56
C HIS A 219 -5.48 0.17 0.33
N LEU A 220 -4.28 0.30 -0.25
CA LEU A 220 -3.06 0.69 0.44
C LEU A 220 -3.14 2.15 0.92
N GLU A 221 -3.59 3.08 0.05
CA GLU A 221 -3.71 4.49 0.41
C GLU A 221 -4.68 4.71 1.58
N ARG A 222 -5.80 3.98 1.62
CA ARG A 222 -6.74 4.02 2.77
C ARG A 222 -6.10 3.54 4.05
N ALA A 223 -5.34 2.44 4.00
CA ALA A 223 -4.64 1.90 5.17
C ALA A 223 -3.49 2.81 5.63
N LEU A 224 -2.87 3.56 4.68
CA LEU A 224 -1.82 4.53 4.94
C LEU A 224 -2.32 5.82 5.60
N ARG A 225 -3.59 6.22 5.40
CA ARG A 225 -4.16 7.52 5.85
C ARG A 225 -3.81 7.96 7.27
N PRO A 226 -3.74 7.09 8.28
CA PRO A 226 -3.38 7.51 9.63
C PRO A 226 -2.04 8.23 9.71
N ILE A 227 -1.07 7.91 8.86
CA ILE A 227 0.25 8.56 8.84
C ILE A 227 0.15 10.02 8.34
N PRO A 228 -0.38 10.33 7.12
CA PRO A 228 -0.54 11.70 6.67
C PRO A 228 -1.46 12.56 7.56
N LEU A 229 -2.52 11.98 8.14
CA LEU A 229 -3.40 12.69 9.06
C LEU A 229 -2.70 12.97 10.39
N GLY A 230 -2.06 11.96 10.97
CA GLY A 230 -1.29 12.10 12.20
C GLY A 230 -0.18 13.14 12.06
N ARG A 231 0.52 13.17 10.93
CA ARG A 231 1.54 14.16 10.61
C ARG A 231 1.02 15.61 10.66
N LYS A 232 -0.25 15.84 10.35
CA LYS A 232 -0.88 17.18 10.52
C LYS A 232 -1.05 17.56 11.98
N ASN A 233 -1.18 16.60 12.88
CA ASN A 233 -1.37 16.83 14.32
C ASN A 233 -0.03 16.92 15.07
N TRP A 234 0.87 15.96 14.88
CA TRP A 234 2.17 15.86 15.60
C TRP A 234 3.38 16.30 14.78
N MET A 235 3.20 16.70 13.52
CA MET A 235 4.15 17.32 12.58
C MET A 235 5.44 16.50 12.29
N PHE A 236 6.09 15.91 13.29
CA PHE A 236 7.35 15.16 13.17
C PHE A 236 7.57 14.19 14.33
N SER A 237 8.51 13.26 14.17
CA SER A 237 9.04 12.42 15.23
C SER A 237 10.37 12.96 15.73
N TRP A 238 10.54 13.10 17.05
CA TRP A 238 11.76 13.65 17.64
C TRP A 238 13.02 12.85 17.29
N THR A 239 12.90 11.54 17.16
CA THR A 239 13.99 10.62 16.83
C THR A 239 13.59 9.70 15.69
N GLU A 240 14.57 9.16 14.97
CA GLU A 240 14.39 8.12 13.97
C GLU A 240 13.83 6.85 14.61
N LEU A 241 14.32 6.48 15.79
CA LEU A 241 13.81 5.34 16.56
C LEU A 241 12.33 5.51 16.89
N GLY A 242 11.91 6.72 17.32
CA GLY A 242 10.48 7.01 17.55
C GLY A 242 9.63 6.85 16.29
N ALA A 243 10.15 7.22 15.11
CA ALA A 243 9.46 6.99 13.85
C ALA A 243 9.37 5.50 13.49
N GLN A 244 10.44 4.73 13.70
CA GLN A 244 10.41 3.26 13.54
C GLN A 244 9.33 2.64 14.42
N HIS A 245 9.25 3.06 15.68
CA HIS A 245 8.24 2.61 16.62
C HIS A 245 6.81 2.93 16.15
N VAL A 246 6.59 4.14 15.63
CA VAL A 246 5.30 4.50 15.01
C VAL A 246 4.99 3.55 13.86
N GLY A 247 5.96 3.22 13.01
CA GLY A 247 5.79 2.26 11.91
C GLY A 247 5.37 0.88 12.39
N VAL A 248 6.02 0.34 13.42
CA VAL A 248 5.72 -0.98 14.02
C VAL A 248 4.30 -1.01 14.56
N VAL A 249 3.97 -0.09 15.46
CA VAL A 249 2.63 -0.06 16.11
C VAL A 249 1.53 0.20 15.11
N GLN A 250 1.75 1.15 14.17
CA GLN A 250 0.76 1.46 13.14
C GLN A 250 0.51 0.27 12.20
N SER A 251 1.51 -0.57 11.94
CA SER A 251 1.35 -1.79 11.15
C SER A 251 0.36 -2.75 11.79
N LEU A 252 0.49 -2.99 13.08
CA LEU A 252 -0.41 -3.86 13.83
C LEU A 252 -1.82 -3.27 13.92
N ILE A 253 -1.95 -1.98 14.28
CA ILE A 253 -3.24 -1.28 14.37
C ILE A 253 -3.97 -1.26 13.03
N ALA A 254 -3.27 -0.95 11.94
CA ALA A 254 -3.87 -0.91 10.61
C ALA A 254 -4.32 -2.30 10.17
N THR A 255 -3.53 -3.34 10.44
CA THR A 255 -3.89 -4.72 10.13
C THR A 255 -5.07 -5.20 10.99
N CYS A 256 -5.16 -4.81 12.28
CA CYS A 256 -6.35 -5.07 13.09
C CYS A 256 -7.61 -4.54 12.40
N ARG A 257 -7.59 -3.29 11.95
CA ARG A 257 -8.73 -2.65 11.27
C ARG A 257 -9.10 -3.35 9.96
N LEU A 258 -8.11 -3.81 9.19
CA LEU A 258 -8.34 -4.57 7.95
C LEU A 258 -9.03 -5.91 8.23
N HIS A 259 -8.82 -6.48 9.42
CA HIS A 259 -9.45 -7.71 9.87
C HIS A 259 -10.66 -7.49 10.79
N GLU A 260 -11.19 -6.26 10.88
CA GLU A 260 -12.35 -5.90 11.73
C GLU A 260 -12.13 -6.26 13.21
N LEU A 261 -10.89 -6.12 13.68
CA LEU A 261 -10.51 -6.28 15.07
C LEU A 261 -10.46 -4.92 15.77
N ASP A 262 -10.90 -4.87 17.04
CA ASP A 262 -10.61 -3.73 17.89
C ASP A 262 -9.11 -3.75 18.23
N PRO A 263 -8.36 -2.70 17.84
CA PRO A 263 -6.94 -2.63 18.13
C PRO A 263 -6.62 -2.61 19.63
N TYR A 264 -7.52 -2.08 20.46
CA TYR A 264 -7.34 -2.06 21.91
C TYR A 264 -7.40 -3.48 22.48
N ASP A 265 -8.45 -4.23 22.17
CA ASP A 265 -8.61 -5.62 22.64
C ASP A 265 -7.44 -6.50 22.17
N TYR A 266 -7.03 -6.34 20.91
CA TYR A 266 -5.87 -7.04 20.36
C TYR A 266 -4.59 -6.70 21.14
N LEU A 267 -4.27 -5.42 21.32
CA LEU A 267 -3.06 -4.98 22.01
C LEU A 267 -3.05 -5.42 23.47
N VAL A 268 -4.17 -5.31 24.19
CA VAL A 268 -4.30 -5.75 25.58
C VAL A 268 -3.99 -7.25 25.72
N ASP A 269 -4.53 -8.07 24.83
CA ASP A 269 -4.27 -9.52 24.85
C ASP A 269 -2.81 -9.84 24.51
N VAL A 270 -2.32 -9.33 23.40
CA VAL A 270 -0.97 -9.60 22.91
C VAL A 270 0.09 -9.20 23.92
N LEU A 271 -0.11 -8.09 24.63
CA LEU A 271 0.78 -7.61 25.68
C LEU A 271 0.94 -8.58 26.84
N GLN A 272 -0.18 -9.20 27.21
CA GLN A 272 -0.18 -10.17 28.32
C GLN A 272 0.37 -11.52 27.88
N ARG A 273 0.31 -11.84 26.58
CA ARG A 273 0.76 -13.13 26.04
C ARG A 273 2.23 -13.15 25.66
N VAL A 274 2.73 -12.07 25.05
CA VAL A 274 4.01 -12.09 24.31
C VAL A 274 5.18 -12.54 25.19
N GLY A 275 5.21 -12.15 26.45
CA GLY A 275 6.29 -12.53 27.38
C GLY A 275 6.32 -14.03 27.74
N GLN A 276 5.25 -14.77 27.50
CA GLN A 276 5.14 -16.21 27.77
C GLN A 276 4.92 -17.04 26.51
N HIS A 277 4.72 -16.40 25.35
CA HIS A 277 4.46 -17.06 24.09
C HIS A 277 5.77 -17.61 23.49
N PRO A 278 5.80 -18.86 22.99
CA PRO A 278 7.00 -19.40 22.38
C PRO A 278 7.48 -18.53 21.22
N ALA A 279 8.76 -18.15 21.22
CA ALA A 279 9.34 -17.30 20.16
C ALA A 279 9.20 -17.91 18.76
N ALA A 280 9.23 -19.25 18.65
CA ALA A 280 9.02 -19.95 17.38
C ALA A 280 7.60 -19.76 16.82
N ASP A 281 6.62 -19.47 17.68
CA ASP A 281 5.20 -19.33 17.34
C ASP A 281 4.74 -17.87 17.27
N VAL A 282 5.66 -16.91 17.33
CA VAL A 282 5.34 -15.47 17.36
C VAL A 282 4.40 -15.01 16.24
N ALA A 283 4.43 -15.69 15.10
CA ALA A 283 3.52 -15.41 13.98
C ALA A 283 2.04 -15.56 14.35
N GLN A 284 1.71 -16.41 15.33
CA GLN A 284 0.34 -16.60 15.84
C GLN A 284 -0.21 -15.33 16.50
N LEU A 285 0.66 -14.43 16.92
CA LEU A 285 0.32 -13.14 17.52
C LEU A 285 0.11 -12.02 16.50
N THR A 286 0.38 -12.23 15.20
CA THR A 286 0.01 -11.25 14.17
C THR A 286 -1.51 -11.06 14.15
N PRO A 287 -2.06 -9.86 13.89
CA PRO A 287 -3.51 -9.60 14.03
C PRO A 287 -4.40 -10.61 13.29
N ARG A 288 -4.02 -11.01 12.09
CA ARG A 288 -4.76 -12.00 11.30
C ARG A 288 -4.81 -13.37 11.98
N LEU A 289 -3.67 -13.89 12.41
CA LEU A 289 -3.59 -15.20 13.06
C LEU A 289 -4.08 -15.16 14.52
N TRP A 290 -3.88 -14.05 15.21
CA TRP A 290 -4.46 -13.82 16.53
C TRP A 290 -5.99 -13.91 16.49
N LYS A 291 -6.65 -13.31 15.47
CA LYS A 291 -8.11 -13.43 15.27
C LYS A 291 -8.56 -14.89 15.26
N GLN A 292 -7.80 -15.75 14.59
CA GLN A 292 -8.12 -17.17 14.45
C GLN A 292 -7.87 -17.96 15.72
N ASN A 293 -6.74 -17.70 16.40
CA ASN A 293 -6.26 -18.51 17.51
C ASN A 293 -6.81 -18.03 18.86
N PHE A 294 -6.98 -16.73 19.07
CA PHE A 294 -7.28 -16.13 20.38
C PHE A 294 -8.50 -15.20 20.38
N GLY A 295 -8.96 -14.76 19.22
CA GLY A 295 -10.01 -13.74 19.10
C GLY A 295 -11.36 -14.13 19.75
N LYS A 296 -11.63 -15.42 19.97
CA LYS A 296 -12.85 -15.89 20.66
C LYS A 296 -12.75 -15.76 22.17
N THR A 297 -11.54 -15.81 22.72
CA THR A 297 -11.28 -15.81 24.18
C THR A 297 -10.08 -14.91 24.51
N PRO A 298 -10.16 -13.61 24.20
CA PRO A 298 -9.06 -12.70 24.45
C PRO A 298 -8.84 -12.50 25.96
N LEU A 299 -7.57 -12.32 26.34
CA LEU A 299 -7.22 -11.85 27.67
C LEU A 299 -7.70 -10.39 27.82
N ARG A 300 -8.26 -10.05 28.96
CA ARG A 300 -8.80 -8.72 29.21
C ARG A 300 -8.02 -8.00 30.31
N SER A 301 -7.96 -6.67 30.23
CA SER A 301 -7.37 -5.87 31.29
C SER A 301 -8.22 -5.94 32.57
N ASP A 302 -7.60 -5.72 33.73
CA ASP A 302 -8.32 -5.69 35.01
C ASP A 302 -9.32 -4.52 35.09
N ILE A 303 -9.12 -3.48 34.28
CA ILE A 303 -10.06 -2.35 34.15
C ILE A 303 -11.35 -2.82 33.46
N SER A 304 -11.27 -3.60 32.38
CA SER A 304 -12.46 -4.11 31.68
C SER A 304 -13.22 -5.17 32.48
N LYS A 305 -12.58 -5.84 33.44
CA LYS A 305 -13.23 -6.78 34.37
C LYS A 305 -14.09 -6.08 35.44
N ARG A 306 -13.85 -4.78 35.71
CA ARG A 306 -14.60 -3.99 36.71
C ARG A 306 -15.86 -3.29 36.19
N THR A 307 -16.03 -3.28 34.84
CA THR A 307 -17.17 -2.61 34.16
C THR A 307 -18.19 -3.60 33.58
N SER A 308 -18.00 -4.89 33.75
CA SER A 308 -18.94 -5.98 33.45
C SER A 308 -19.47 -6.60 34.73
#